data_2a6eebd70ea96874ad0a258db34119bd
#
_entry.id   2a6eebd70ea96874ad0a258db34119bd
#
_cell.length_a   1.000
_cell.length_b   1.000
_cell.length_c   1.000
_cell.angle_alpha   90.00
_cell.angle_beta   90.00
_cell.angle_gamma   90.00
#
_symmetry.space_group_name_H-M   'P 1'
#
loop_
_entity.id
_entity.type
_entity.pdbx_description
1 polymer ?
#
loop_
_entity_poly.entity_id
_entity_poly.type
_entity_poly.pdbx_seq_one_letter_code
_entity_poly.pdbx_strand_id
1 'polypeptide(L)'
;MNIEWIKKRYKIIIFICLIGPVLLIYPAVELTSTPSFCSICHEIRPAVESWKVSPHGISDGKRRATCRDCHIPSWKNPVSVIISKSSHGIKDTYHHFFSKEEMKKQDFYFAMKNRTLKSMPDDRCTACHKEIFDREKDIIESETGIVKGLHTEEDVKKLSCLMCHKHTGHLPFY
;
A
#
# COMPACT_ATOMS: atom_id res chain seq x y z
N MET A 1 -13.55 -22.54 -40.92
CA MET A 1 -13.88 -22.56 -39.48
C MET A 1 -15.41 -22.60 -39.38
N ASN A 2 -16.00 -23.68 -38.81
CA ASN A 2 -17.41 -23.93 -38.91
C ASN A 2 -18.21 -23.05 -37.94
N ILE A 3 -19.05 -22.13 -38.48
CA ILE A 3 -19.86 -21.16 -37.72
C ILE A 3 -20.78 -21.84 -36.71
N GLU A 4 -21.32 -23.02 -37.05
CA GLU A 4 -22.19 -23.81 -36.17
C GLU A 4 -21.45 -24.30 -34.92
N TRP A 5 -20.17 -24.64 -35.02
CA TRP A 5 -19.33 -25.01 -33.87
C TRP A 5 -19.15 -23.82 -32.92
N ILE A 6 -18.96 -22.62 -33.47
CA ILE A 6 -18.82 -21.37 -32.68
C ILE A 6 -20.10 -21.06 -31.93
N LYS A 7 -21.28 -21.18 -32.60
CA LYS A 7 -22.59 -20.94 -32.00
C LYS A 7 -22.88 -21.91 -30.83
N LYS A 8 -22.48 -23.19 -30.95
CA LYS A 8 -22.67 -24.17 -29.88
C LYS A 8 -21.78 -23.92 -28.66
N ARG A 9 -20.60 -23.30 -28.85
CA ARG A 9 -19.60 -23.08 -27.79
C ARG A 9 -19.47 -21.64 -27.33
N TYR A 10 -20.24 -20.68 -27.86
CA TYR A 10 -20.13 -19.29 -27.52
C TYR A 10 -20.26 -19.02 -26.01
N LYS A 11 -21.13 -19.73 -25.31
CA LYS A 11 -21.32 -19.61 -23.86
C LYS A 11 -20.06 -19.99 -23.09
N ILE A 12 -19.36 -21.04 -23.53
CA ILE A 12 -18.10 -21.45 -22.92
C ILE A 12 -17.02 -20.43 -23.20
N ILE A 13 -16.96 -19.92 -24.44
CA ILE A 13 -15.97 -18.88 -24.81
C ILE A 13 -16.21 -17.61 -24.02
N ILE A 14 -17.46 -17.14 -23.89
CA ILE A 14 -17.81 -15.99 -23.06
C ILE A 14 -17.42 -16.23 -21.60
N PHE A 15 -17.73 -17.40 -21.06
CA PHE A 15 -17.35 -17.76 -19.68
C PHE A 15 -15.84 -17.73 -19.48
N ILE A 16 -15.07 -18.29 -20.38
CA ILE A 16 -13.59 -18.26 -20.30
C ILE A 16 -13.06 -16.84 -20.45
N CYS A 17 -13.61 -16.03 -21.37
CA CYS A 17 -13.18 -14.64 -21.55
C CYS A 17 -13.55 -13.72 -20.39
N LEU A 18 -14.61 -13.99 -19.65
CA LEU A 18 -15.02 -13.18 -18.51
C LEU A 18 -14.37 -13.62 -17.20
N ILE A 19 -14.32 -14.93 -16.96
CA ILE A 19 -13.84 -15.48 -15.69
C ILE A 19 -12.33 -15.74 -15.70
N GLY A 20 -11.78 -16.15 -16.84
CA GLY A 20 -10.35 -16.40 -16.99
C GLY A 20 -9.46 -15.24 -16.55
N PRO A 21 -9.69 -14.00 -17.02
CA PRO A 21 -8.93 -12.85 -16.57
C PRO A 21 -9.05 -12.60 -15.06
N VAL A 22 -10.23 -12.76 -14.47
CA VAL A 22 -10.42 -12.57 -13.03
C VAL A 22 -9.61 -13.59 -12.23
N LEU A 23 -9.63 -14.86 -12.65
CA LEU A 23 -8.86 -15.93 -12.00
C LEU A 23 -7.34 -15.73 -12.11
N LEU A 24 -6.86 -15.02 -13.14
CA LEU A 24 -5.44 -14.74 -13.34
C LEU A 24 -5.01 -13.42 -12.68
N ILE A 25 -5.85 -12.39 -12.75
CA ILE A 25 -5.50 -11.06 -12.22
C ILE A 25 -5.38 -11.08 -10.69
N TYR A 26 -6.28 -11.75 -9.99
CA TYR A 26 -6.23 -11.79 -8.53
C TYR A 26 -4.91 -12.36 -8.00
N PRO A 27 -4.50 -13.61 -8.35
CA PRO A 27 -3.24 -14.16 -7.88
C PRO A 27 -2.02 -13.38 -8.39
N ALA A 28 -2.07 -12.82 -9.59
CA ALA A 28 -0.99 -11.98 -10.11
C ALA A 28 -0.79 -10.72 -9.26
N VAL A 29 -1.87 -10.03 -8.88
CA VAL A 29 -1.79 -8.87 -7.99
C VAL A 29 -1.28 -9.26 -6.61
N GLU A 30 -1.75 -10.37 -6.04
CA GLU A 30 -1.28 -10.85 -4.73
C GLU A 30 0.22 -11.17 -4.73
N LEU A 31 0.67 -11.97 -5.68
CA LEU A 31 2.09 -12.38 -5.79
C LEU A 31 3.01 -11.19 -6.01
N THR A 32 2.61 -10.25 -6.89
CA THR A 32 3.41 -9.07 -7.21
C THR A 32 3.28 -7.93 -6.17
N SER A 33 2.50 -8.12 -5.12
CA SER A 33 2.35 -7.15 -4.02
C SER A 33 3.07 -7.57 -2.74
N THR A 34 3.86 -8.63 -2.80
CA THR A 34 4.65 -9.11 -1.66
C THR A 34 5.91 -8.26 -1.45
N PRO A 35 6.41 -8.12 -0.21
CA PRO A 35 7.68 -7.44 0.05
C PRO A 35 8.85 -8.05 -0.71
N SER A 36 8.86 -9.37 -0.90
CA SER A 36 9.89 -10.08 -1.66
C SER A 36 9.89 -9.67 -3.14
N PHE A 37 8.70 -9.54 -3.75
CA PHE A 37 8.60 -9.07 -5.13
C PHE A 37 9.03 -7.60 -5.26
N CYS A 38 8.58 -6.72 -4.36
CA CYS A 38 8.95 -5.31 -4.38
C CYS A 38 10.46 -5.10 -4.22
N SER A 39 11.15 -5.94 -3.43
CA SER A 39 12.60 -5.86 -3.21
C SER A 39 13.46 -6.34 -4.38
N ILE A 40 12.87 -6.88 -5.46
CA ILE A 40 13.60 -7.24 -6.68
C ILE A 40 14.25 -5.99 -7.30
N CYS A 41 13.51 -4.87 -7.33
CA CYS A 41 14.04 -3.60 -7.81
C CYS A 41 14.96 -2.98 -6.75
N HIS A 42 16.18 -2.65 -7.16
CA HIS A 42 17.18 -2.09 -6.24
C HIS A 42 16.79 -0.73 -5.67
N GLU A 43 15.97 0.04 -6.40
CA GLU A 43 15.44 1.33 -5.96
C GLU A 43 14.44 1.18 -4.80
N ILE A 44 13.67 0.09 -4.79
CA ILE A 44 12.63 -0.15 -3.77
C ILE A 44 13.21 -0.89 -2.55
N ARG A 45 14.32 -1.61 -2.73
CA ARG A 45 14.93 -2.41 -1.66
C ARG A 45 15.19 -1.64 -0.37
N PRO A 46 15.73 -0.41 -0.36
CA PRO A 46 15.91 0.36 0.87
C PRO A 46 14.61 0.65 1.60
N ALA A 47 13.52 0.91 0.87
CA ALA A 47 12.20 1.10 1.47
C ALA A 47 11.70 -0.19 2.15
N VAL A 48 11.91 -1.35 1.54
CA VAL A 48 11.57 -2.65 2.14
C VAL A 48 12.38 -2.91 3.41
N GLU A 49 13.69 -2.62 3.40
CA GLU A 49 14.54 -2.78 4.61
C GLU A 49 14.08 -1.83 5.73
N SER A 50 13.79 -0.58 5.42
CA SER A 50 13.25 0.38 6.38
C SER A 50 11.88 -0.06 6.94
N TRP A 51 11.02 -0.65 6.11
CA TRP A 51 9.75 -1.22 6.56
C TRP A 51 9.96 -2.38 7.54
N LYS A 52 10.90 -3.29 7.29
CA LYS A 52 11.15 -4.46 8.17
C LYS A 52 11.37 -4.08 9.62
N VAL A 53 12.06 -2.96 9.86
CA VAL A 53 12.40 -2.46 11.21
C VAL A 53 11.42 -1.41 11.72
N SER A 54 10.37 -1.09 10.97
CA SER A 54 9.34 -0.13 11.37
C SER A 54 8.31 -0.77 12.31
N PRO A 55 7.50 0.05 13.04
CA PRO A 55 6.43 -0.46 13.89
C PRO A 55 5.40 -1.35 13.18
N HIS A 56 5.22 -1.18 11.85
CA HIS A 56 4.32 -1.98 11.02
C HIS A 56 5.02 -3.11 10.26
N GLY A 57 6.32 -3.27 10.44
CA GLY A 57 7.10 -4.31 9.82
C GLY A 57 7.03 -5.66 10.54
N ILE A 58 8.19 -6.27 10.73
CA ILE A 58 8.30 -7.57 11.41
C ILE A 58 8.68 -7.33 12.86
N SER A 59 7.81 -7.76 13.79
CA SER A 59 8.08 -7.76 15.22
C SER A 59 7.83 -9.16 15.79
N ASP A 60 8.76 -9.65 16.61
CA ASP A 60 8.69 -10.96 17.27
C ASP A 60 8.45 -12.12 16.27
N GLY A 61 9.08 -12.05 15.09
CA GLY A 61 8.92 -13.01 14.00
C GLY A 61 7.56 -12.96 13.28
N LYS A 62 6.67 -12.03 13.66
CA LYS A 62 5.35 -11.85 13.05
C LYS A 62 5.30 -10.56 12.23
N ARG A 63 4.72 -10.66 11.05
CA ARG A 63 4.44 -9.51 10.19
C ARG A 63 3.17 -8.82 10.67
N ARG A 64 3.22 -7.51 10.92
CA ARG A 64 2.05 -6.72 11.36
C ARG A 64 1.24 -6.21 10.18
N ALA A 65 1.92 -5.60 9.19
CA ALA A 65 1.29 -5.13 7.96
C ALA A 65 2.22 -5.39 6.78
N THR A 66 1.68 -5.48 5.57
CA THR A 66 2.44 -5.64 4.33
C THR A 66 2.49 -4.32 3.57
N CYS A 67 3.38 -4.22 2.58
CA CYS A 67 3.44 -3.07 1.68
C CYS A 67 2.07 -2.79 1.05
N ARG A 68 1.35 -3.85 0.69
CA ARG A 68 0.04 -3.78 0.08
C ARG A 68 -1.01 -3.11 0.96
N ASP A 69 -1.02 -3.41 2.26
CA ASP A 69 -2.06 -2.92 3.18
C ASP A 69 -2.09 -1.40 3.25
N CYS A 70 -0.94 -0.74 3.03
CA CYS A 70 -0.84 0.70 2.97
C CYS A 70 -0.91 1.25 1.53
N HIS A 71 -0.22 0.61 0.57
CA HIS A 71 -0.01 1.18 -0.77
C HIS A 71 -1.07 0.79 -1.80
N ILE A 72 -1.82 -0.29 -1.60
CA ILE A 72 -2.82 -0.78 -2.56
C ILE A 72 -4.23 -0.70 -1.95
N PRO A 73 -5.25 -0.26 -2.69
CA PRO A 73 -6.65 -0.31 -2.25
C PRO A 73 -7.10 -1.70 -1.82
N SER A 74 -8.09 -1.77 -0.93
CA SER A 74 -8.70 -3.04 -0.58
C SER A 74 -9.51 -3.61 -1.74
N TRP A 75 -9.67 -4.94 -1.78
CA TRP A 75 -10.49 -5.62 -2.79
C TRP A 75 -11.99 -5.29 -2.74
N LYS A 76 -12.44 -4.45 -1.79
CA LYS A 76 -13.80 -3.90 -1.83
C LYS A 76 -14.08 -3.13 -3.12
N ASN A 77 -13.04 -2.58 -3.74
CA ASN A 77 -13.11 -1.96 -5.06
C ASN A 77 -12.03 -2.55 -5.99
N PRO A 78 -12.31 -3.65 -6.71
CA PRO A 78 -11.33 -4.31 -7.58
C PRO A 78 -10.78 -3.40 -8.68
N VAL A 79 -11.58 -2.50 -9.22
CA VAL A 79 -11.15 -1.56 -10.25
C VAL A 79 -10.06 -0.63 -9.71
N SER A 80 -10.25 -0.09 -8.51
CA SER A 80 -9.23 0.75 -7.85
C SER A 80 -7.94 -0.02 -7.56
N VAL A 81 -8.04 -1.31 -7.20
CA VAL A 81 -6.86 -2.18 -7.01
C VAL A 81 -6.06 -2.29 -8.30
N ILE A 82 -6.72 -2.62 -9.40
CA ILE A 82 -6.08 -2.81 -10.71
C ILE A 82 -5.46 -1.49 -11.19
N ILE A 83 -6.19 -0.39 -11.14
CA ILE A 83 -5.69 0.93 -11.56
C ILE A 83 -4.48 1.34 -10.71
N SER A 84 -4.58 1.23 -9.39
CA SER A 84 -3.51 1.59 -8.46
C SER A 84 -2.26 0.73 -8.73
N LYS A 85 -2.43 -0.58 -8.80
CA LYS A 85 -1.32 -1.51 -9.05
C LYS A 85 -0.64 -1.26 -10.40
N SER A 86 -1.43 -1.08 -11.46
CA SER A 86 -0.91 -0.80 -12.81
C SER A 86 -0.17 0.54 -12.85
N SER A 87 -0.74 1.58 -12.24
CA SER A 87 -0.11 2.91 -12.24
C SER A 87 1.20 2.94 -11.45
N HIS A 88 1.28 2.25 -10.31
CA HIS A 88 2.54 2.10 -9.57
C HIS A 88 3.56 1.30 -10.37
N GLY A 89 3.17 0.14 -10.92
CA GLY A 89 4.07 -0.69 -11.70
C GLY A 89 4.63 0.02 -12.95
N ILE A 90 3.80 0.78 -13.67
CA ILE A 90 4.26 1.57 -14.81
C ILE A 90 5.25 2.66 -14.38
N LYS A 91 4.94 3.39 -13.31
CA LYS A 91 5.84 4.43 -12.79
C LYS A 91 7.18 3.87 -12.33
N ASP A 92 7.16 2.78 -11.58
CA ASP A 92 8.35 2.15 -11.06
C ASP A 92 9.23 1.61 -12.20
N THR A 93 8.60 0.95 -13.19
CA THR A 93 9.30 0.49 -14.41
C THR A 93 9.88 1.65 -15.21
N TYR A 94 9.11 2.72 -15.40
CA TYR A 94 9.59 3.91 -16.09
C TYR A 94 10.81 4.52 -15.38
N HIS A 95 10.73 4.68 -14.06
CA HIS A 95 11.84 5.20 -13.28
C HIS A 95 13.07 4.29 -13.33
N HIS A 96 12.87 2.99 -13.27
CA HIS A 96 13.97 2.02 -13.38
C HIS A 96 14.77 2.15 -14.69
N PHE A 97 14.09 2.32 -15.83
CA PHE A 97 14.76 2.36 -17.13
C PHE A 97 15.17 3.76 -17.60
N PHE A 98 14.47 4.80 -17.18
CA PHE A 98 14.60 6.14 -17.74
C PHE A 98 15.05 7.22 -16.76
N SER A 99 15.06 6.97 -15.46
CA SER A 99 15.60 7.95 -14.50
C SER A 99 17.12 7.93 -14.54
N LYS A 100 17.71 9.08 -14.80
CA LYS A 100 19.17 9.24 -14.71
C LYS A 100 19.60 9.08 -13.27
N GLU A 101 20.72 8.41 -13.03
CA GLU A 101 21.34 8.15 -11.70
C GLU A 101 21.73 9.42 -10.91
N GLU A 102 21.54 10.60 -11.47
CA GLU A 102 22.02 11.87 -10.92
C GLU A 102 21.23 12.40 -9.70
N MET A 103 20.00 11.92 -9.45
CA MET A 103 19.35 12.23 -8.18
C MET A 103 20.04 11.42 -7.08
N LYS A 104 20.72 12.11 -6.17
CA LYS A 104 21.26 11.45 -4.97
C LYS A 104 20.17 10.60 -4.39
N LYS A 105 20.43 9.30 -4.17
CA LYS A 105 19.43 8.33 -3.70
C LYS A 105 18.60 8.86 -2.53
N GLN A 106 19.21 9.62 -1.64
CA GLN A 106 18.59 10.21 -0.48
C GLN A 106 17.51 11.26 -0.83
N ASP A 107 17.78 12.13 -1.80
CA ASP A 107 16.81 13.16 -2.23
C ASP A 107 15.60 12.54 -2.90
N PHE A 108 15.81 11.47 -3.68
CA PHE A 108 14.73 10.71 -4.29
C PHE A 108 13.82 10.07 -3.24
N TYR A 109 14.36 9.36 -2.24
CA TYR A 109 13.58 8.76 -1.17
C TYR A 109 12.84 9.80 -0.34
N PHE A 110 13.46 10.93 -0.05
CA PHE A 110 12.81 12.02 0.67
C PHE A 110 11.64 12.61 -0.09
N ALA A 111 11.80 12.85 -1.39
CA ALA A 111 10.73 13.35 -2.27
C ALA A 111 9.57 12.35 -2.38
N MET A 112 9.87 11.05 -2.55
CA MET A 112 8.86 9.99 -2.61
C MET A 112 8.12 9.85 -1.29
N LYS A 113 8.82 9.88 -0.15
CA LYS A 113 8.21 9.86 1.18
C LYS A 113 7.26 11.03 1.38
N ASN A 114 7.69 12.25 1.09
CA ASN A 114 6.87 13.45 1.23
C ASN A 114 5.61 13.40 0.33
N ARG A 115 5.72 12.87 -0.88
CA ARG A 115 4.57 12.65 -1.76
C ARG A 115 3.59 11.66 -1.13
N THR A 116 4.07 10.52 -0.64
CA THR A 116 3.24 9.48 -0.01
C THR A 116 2.54 10.01 1.23
N LEU A 117 3.25 10.73 2.10
CA LEU A 117 2.66 11.36 3.31
C LEU A 117 1.48 12.28 2.98
N LYS A 118 1.52 12.97 1.82
CA LYS A 118 0.46 13.88 1.38
C LYS A 118 -0.69 13.20 0.65
N SER A 119 -0.46 12.04 0.06
CA SER A 119 -1.41 11.39 -0.86
C SER A 119 -2.02 10.09 -0.34
N MET A 120 -1.51 9.53 0.76
CA MET A 120 -2.02 8.28 1.31
C MET A 120 -3.35 8.54 2.05
N PRO A 121 -4.43 7.86 1.65
CA PRO A 121 -5.72 8.02 2.30
C PRO A 121 -5.74 7.37 3.69
N ASP A 122 -6.42 8.01 4.65
CA ASP A 122 -6.51 7.55 6.04
C ASP A 122 -7.34 6.26 6.20
N ASP A 123 -8.16 5.91 5.21
CA ASP A 123 -8.91 4.64 5.19
C ASP A 123 -8.00 3.41 5.23
N ARG A 124 -6.73 3.55 4.83
CA ARG A 124 -5.71 2.50 4.96
C ARG A 124 -5.37 2.21 6.42
N CYS A 125 -5.31 3.25 7.21
CA CYS A 125 -5.01 3.17 8.64
C CYS A 125 -6.21 2.60 9.40
N THR A 126 -7.39 3.17 9.16
CA THR A 126 -8.63 2.77 9.84
C THR A 126 -9.14 1.39 9.42
N ALA A 127 -8.67 0.81 8.33
CA ALA A 127 -8.97 -0.57 7.96
C ALA A 127 -8.53 -1.58 9.04
N CYS A 128 -7.40 -1.31 9.72
CA CYS A 128 -6.89 -2.12 10.83
C CYS A 128 -7.16 -1.46 12.19
N HIS A 129 -7.02 -0.14 12.28
CA HIS A 129 -7.22 0.64 13.50
C HIS A 129 -8.68 1.11 13.63
N LYS A 130 -9.63 0.16 13.66
CA LYS A 130 -11.07 0.45 13.64
C LYS A 130 -11.55 1.18 14.89
N GLU A 131 -10.94 0.90 16.04
CA GLU A 131 -11.34 1.41 17.34
C GLU A 131 -10.56 2.67 17.77
N ILE A 132 -9.80 3.27 16.82
CA ILE A 132 -8.92 4.39 17.16
C ILE A 132 -9.71 5.61 17.64
N PHE A 133 -10.97 5.75 17.21
CA PHE A 133 -11.86 6.84 17.63
C PHE A 133 -12.66 6.50 18.89
N ASP A 134 -12.81 5.21 19.22
CA ASP A 134 -13.50 4.75 20.44
C ASP A 134 -12.60 4.86 21.67
N ARG A 135 -11.31 5.08 21.45
CA ARG A 135 -10.30 5.25 22.51
C ARG A 135 -10.25 6.66 23.11
N GLU A 136 -11.38 7.35 23.15
CA GLU A 136 -11.53 8.65 23.83
C GLU A 136 -11.07 8.65 25.30
N LYS A 137 -10.82 7.45 25.85
CA LYS A 137 -10.53 7.22 27.26
C LYS A 137 -9.08 6.81 27.57
N ASP A 138 -8.26 6.54 26.56
CA ASP A 138 -6.87 6.20 26.79
C ASP A 138 -6.08 7.45 27.14
N ILE A 139 -6.08 7.77 28.43
CA ILE A 139 -5.16 8.74 29.03
C ILE A 139 -3.77 8.12 28.94
N ILE A 140 -2.96 8.61 28.01
CA ILE A 140 -1.54 8.28 28.02
C ILE A 140 -0.91 9.15 29.12
N GLU A 141 -0.69 8.58 30.29
CA GLU A 141 0.23 9.15 31.25
C GLU A 141 1.65 9.03 30.70
N SER A 142 2.13 10.09 30.10
CA SER A 142 3.55 10.21 29.77
C SER A 142 4.25 10.89 30.95
N GLU A 143 5.54 10.60 31.14
CA GLU A 143 6.39 11.28 32.15
C GLU A 143 6.39 12.81 32.01
N THR A 144 5.88 13.34 30.91
CA THR A 144 5.84 14.78 30.59
C THR A 144 4.44 15.40 30.74
N GLY A 145 3.41 14.64 31.11
CA GLY A 145 2.06 15.16 31.32
C GLY A 145 0.96 14.32 30.69
N ILE A 146 -0.29 14.58 31.07
CA ILE A 146 -1.49 13.91 30.59
C ILE A 146 -1.82 14.46 29.20
N VAL A 147 -1.70 13.64 28.17
CA VAL A 147 -2.19 13.96 26.82
C VAL A 147 -3.58 13.37 26.66
N LYS A 148 -4.61 14.20 26.77
CA LYS A 148 -6.00 13.82 26.44
C LYS A 148 -6.13 13.48 24.97
N GLY A 149 -6.90 12.42 24.69
CA GLY A 149 -7.24 11.83 23.41
C GLY A 149 -7.07 12.73 22.18
N LEU A 150 -5.93 12.54 21.48
CA LEU A 150 -5.59 13.27 20.24
C LEU A 150 -6.33 12.73 19.00
N HIS A 151 -7.19 11.73 19.15
CA HIS A 151 -7.86 11.05 18.04
C HIS A 151 -9.37 11.26 18.08
N THR A 152 -9.82 12.52 18.09
CA THR A 152 -11.24 12.79 17.86
C THR A 152 -11.57 12.72 16.37
N GLU A 153 -12.82 12.36 16.00
CA GLU A 153 -13.26 12.39 14.61
C GLU A 153 -13.07 13.75 13.94
N GLU A 154 -13.14 14.83 14.72
CA GLU A 154 -12.98 16.18 14.22
C GLU A 154 -11.52 16.49 13.89
N ASP A 155 -10.57 16.02 14.69
CA ASP A 155 -9.14 16.21 14.43
C ASP A 155 -8.71 15.44 13.20
N VAL A 156 -9.22 14.21 13.01
CA VAL A 156 -8.88 13.39 11.84
C VAL A 156 -9.49 13.92 10.55
N LYS A 157 -10.65 14.58 10.60
CA LYS A 157 -11.21 15.28 9.42
C LYS A 157 -10.33 16.46 8.98
N LYS A 158 -9.55 17.04 9.87
CA LYS A 158 -8.66 18.19 9.59
C LYS A 158 -7.22 17.79 9.29
N LEU A 159 -6.76 16.69 9.89
CA LEU A 159 -5.36 16.25 9.85
C LEU A 159 -5.29 14.80 9.40
N SER A 160 -4.49 14.51 8.37
CA SER A 160 -4.20 13.11 7.97
C SER A 160 -3.40 12.40 9.08
N CYS A 161 -3.67 11.11 9.28
CA CYS A 161 -2.94 10.25 10.23
C CYS A 161 -1.42 10.36 10.08
N LEU A 162 -0.95 10.42 8.84
CA LEU A 162 0.48 10.50 8.52
C LEU A 162 1.11 11.86 8.81
N MET A 163 0.36 12.90 9.11
CA MET A 163 0.95 14.18 9.54
C MET A 163 1.65 14.04 10.89
N CYS A 164 1.10 13.23 11.78
CA CYS A 164 1.71 12.94 13.09
C CYS A 164 2.50 11.61 13.04
N HIS A 165 2.00 10.60 12.35
CA HIS A 165 2.57 9.24 12.32
C HIS A 165 3.50 9.00 11.12
N LYS A 166 4.47 9.88 10.89
CA LYS A 166 5.34 9.90 9.69
C LYS A 166 6.27 8.69 9.53
N HIS A 167 6.48 7.91 10.59
CA HIS A 167 7.49 6.85 10.64
C HIS A 167 6.89 5.46 10.89
N THR A 168 5.58 5.31 10.79
CA THR A 168 4.89 4.05 11.07
C THR A 168 5.24 2.94 10.09
N GLY A 169 5.31 3.27 8.79
CA GLY A 169 5.59 2.30 7.73
C GLY A 169 7.06 2.23 7.31
N HIS A 170 7.78 3.35 7.41
CA HIS A 170 9.18 3.44 7.01
C HIS A 170 9.92 4.38 7.97
N LEU A 171 10.99 3.89 8.57
CA LEU A 171 11.89 4.72 9.36
C LEU A 171 12.68 5.67 8.45
N PRO A 172 13.17 6.81 8.97
CA PRO A 172 14.09 7.65 8.23
C PRO A 172 15.38 6.86 7.91
N PHE A 173 15.88 7.04 6.69
CA PHE A 173 17.21 6.55 6.35
C PHE A 173 18.23 7.52 6.99
N TYR A 174 19.15 6.97 7.75
CA TYR A 174 20.32 7.67 8.26
C TYR A 174 21.48 7.54 7.29
#